data_80cc8801f12dc1ce447774a36c631b3b
#
_entry.id   80cc8801f12dc1ce447774a36c631b3b
#
_cell.length_a   1.000
_cell.length_b   1.000
_cell.length_c   1.000
_cell.angle_alpha   90.00
_cell.angle_beta   90.00
_cell.angle_gamma   90.00
#
_symmetry.space_group_name_H-M   'P 1'
#
loop_
_entity.id
_entity.type
_entity.pdbx_description
1 polymer ?
#
loop_
_entity_poly.entity_id
_entity_poly.type
_entity_poly.pdbx_seq_one_letter_code
_entity_poly.pdbx_strand_id
1 'polypeptide(L)'
;MRDLGHIQAVYLIGIGGIGMSALARYFAVQGKAVAGYDRTQTELTKELESSGINIHYSDSTVEISDTFKNPENTLVIYTPAVKALNELAYFQANKFEVLKRSEVLGALSRSYNTV
;
A
#
# COMPACT_ATOMS: atom_id res chain seq x y z
N MET A 1 5.59 -15.13 -10.90
CA MET A 1 4.70 -14.35 -10.03
C MET A 1 5.16 -14.45 -8.58
N ARG A 2 5.23 -13.35 -7.93
CA ARG A 2 5.78 -13.31 -6.59
C ARG A 2 4.76 -13.77 -5.56
N ASP A 3 5.21 -14.61 -4.63
CA ASP A 3 4.38 -15.04 -3.51
C ASP A 3 4.32 -13.91 -2.49
N LEU A 4 3.12 -13.56 -2.06
CA LEU A 4 2.93 -12.48 -1.09
C LEU A 4 2.79 -13.01 0.34
N GLY A 5 3.01 -14.30 0.56
CA GLY A 5 2.82 -14.89 1.88
C GLY A 5 3.78 -14.37 2.93
N HIS A 6 4.96 -13.88 2.53
CA HIS A 6 5.94 -13.36 3.47
C HIS A 6 5.66 -11.90 3.85
N ILE A 7 4.70 -11.26 3.21
CA ILE A 7 4.41 -9.86 3.44
C ILE A 7 3.65 -9.70 4.76
N GLN A 8 4.12 -8.80 5.60
CA GLN A 8 3.48 -8.50 6.89
C GLN A 8 2.98 -7.07 6.97
N ALA A 9 3.49 -6.20 6.11
CA ALA A 9 3.10 -4.79 6.09
C ALA A 9 2.86 -4.37 4.66
N VAL A 10 1.85 -3.52 4.46
CA VAL A 10 1.48 -3.03 3.13
C VAL A 10 1.35 -1.52 3.19
N TYR A 11 2.08 -0.84 2.32
CA TYR A 11 2.07 0.62 2.24
C TYR A 11 1.51 1.03 0.89
N LEU A 12 0.46 1.86 0.90
CA LEU A 12 -0.22 2.21 -0.35
C LEU A 12 -0.06 3.69 -0.65
N ILE A 13 0.48 3.99 -1.81
CA ILE A 13 0.67 5.38 -2.27
C ILE A 13 -0.47 5.69 -3.24
N GLY A 14 -1.33 6.63 -2.84
CA GLY A 14 -2.60 6.90 -3.50
C GLY A 14 -3.72 6.09 -2.86
N ILE A 15 -3.67 5.89 -1.57
CA ILE A 15 -4.53 4.97 -0.85
C ILE A 15 -6.01 5.33 -0.94
N GLY A 16 -6.32 6.60 -1.21
CA GLY A 16 -7.69 7.07 -1.26
C GLY A 16 -8.45 6.74 -2.54
N GLY A 17 -7.78 6.15 -3.54
CA GLY A 17 -8.46 5.72 -4.75
C GLY A 17 -9.41 4.57 -4.45
N ILE A 18 -10.45 4.41 -5.28
CA ILE A 18 -11.46 3.39 -5.03
C ILE A 18 -10.84 2.00 -5.00
N GLY A 19 -10.05 1.66 -6.02
CA GLY A 19 -9.40 0.36 -6.05
C GLY A 19 -8.33 0.20 -4.98
N MET A 20 -7.61 1.28 -4.69
CA MET A 20 -6.56 1.24 -3.68
C MET A 20 -7.13 1.06 -2.29
N SER A 21 -8.25 1.73 -1.98
CA SER A 21 -8.86 1.59 -0.66
C SER A 21 -9.40 0.18 -0.45
N ALA A 22 -9.89 -0.45 -1.52
CA ALA A 22 -10.35 -1.83 -1.43
C ALA A 22 -9.18 -2.76 -1.09
N LEU A 23 -8.01 -2.55 -1.71
CA LEU A 23 -6.83 -3.33 -1.38
C LEU A 23 -6.39 -3.10 0.06
N ALA A 24 -6.45 -1.86 0.52
CA ALA A 24 -6.07 -1.55 1.90
C ALA A 24 -6.93 -2.34 2.89
N ARG A 25 -8.22 -2.38 2.65
CA ARG A 25 -9.13 -3.14 3.51
C ARG A 25 -8.87 -4.63 3.43
N TYR A 26 -8.59 -5.12 2.24
CA TYR A 26 -8.31 -6.53 2.04
C TYR A 26 -7.13 -6.97 2.89
N PHE A 27 -6.03 -6.23 2.84
CA PHE A 27 -4.85 -6.59 3.61
C PHE A 27 -5.05 -6.39 5.11
N ALA A 28 -5.81 -5.37 5.50
CA ALA A 28 -6.09 -5.13 6.91
C ALA A 28 -6.90 -6.28 7.52
N VAL A 29 -7.86 -6.80 6.75
CA VAL A 29 -8.67 -7.94 7.21
C VAL A 29 -7.79 -9.17 7.41
N GLN A 30 -6.72 -9.30 6.64
CA GLN A 30 -5.79 -10.41 6.78
C GLN A 30 -4.83 -10.25 7.96
N GLY A 31 -4.95 -9.19 8.71
CA GLY A 31 -4.11 -8.98 9.87
C GLY A 31 -2.78 -8.31 9.56
N LYS A 32 -2.58 -7.81 8.34
CA LYS A 32 -1.34 -7.13 8.00
C LYS A 32 -1.38 -5.68 8.47
N ALA A 33 -0.21 -5.12 8.77
CA ALA A 33 -0.12 -3.69 9.04
C ALA A 33 -0.37 -2.95 7.73
N VAL A 34 -1.23 -1.93 7.76
CA VAL A 34 -1.57 -1.18 6.54
C VAL A 34 -1.47 0.31 6.83
N ALA A 35 -0.82 1.03 5.95
CA ALA A 35 -0.74 2.48 6.03
C ALA A 35 -0.61 3.02 4.61
N GLY A 36 -0.67 4.32 4.47
CA GLY A 36 -0.50 4.87 3.15
C GLY A 36 -0.49 6.39 3.12
N TYR A 37 -0.40 6.88 1.90
CA TYR A 37 -0.36 8.30 1.60
C TYR A 37 -1.42 8.62 0.56
N ASP A 38 -2.06 9.77 0.71
CA ASP A 38 -2.86 10.36 -0.33
C ASP A 38 -2.70 11.86 -0.22
N ARG A 39 -2.80 12.57 -1.32
CA ARG A 39 -2.61 14.00 -1.26
C ARG A 39 -3.87 14.75 -0.83
N THR A 40 -5.01 14.06 -0.82
CA THR A 40 -6.28 14.70 -0.48
C THR A 40 -7.06 13.84 0.50
N GLN A 41 -7.50 14.45 1.60
CA GLN A 41 -8.39 13.77 2.52
C GLN A 41 -9.80 13.76 1.93
N THR A 42 -10.42 12.58 1.91
CA THR A 42 -11.77 12.39 1.37
C THR A 42 -12.59 11.59 2.36
N GLU A 43 -13.87 11.39 2.05
CA GLU A 43 -14.70 10.52 2.87
C GLU A 43 -14.11 9.11 2.92
N LEU A 44 -13.58 8.65 1.79
CA LEU A 44 -13.02 7.32 1.70
C LEU A 44 -11.79 7.18 2.59
N THR A 45 -10.88 8.16 2.58
CA THR A 45 -9.70 8.08 3.46
C THR A 45 -10.10 8.17 4.92
N LYS A 46 -11.12 8.96 5.23
CA LYS A 46 -11.60 9.05 6.61
C LYS A 46 -12.16 7.71 7.09
N GLU A 47 -12.85 7.00 6.22
CA GLU A 47 -13.35 5.67 6.57
C GLU A 47 -12.22 4.70 6.85
N LEU A 48 -11.16 4.77 6.03
CA LEU A 48 -10.00 3.91 6.25
C LEU A 48 -9.33 4.24 7.58
N GLU A 49 -9.19 5.52 7.89
CA GLU A 49 -8.61 5.93 9.17
C GLU A 49 -9.44 5.43 10.34
N SER A 50 -10.76 5.46 10.22
CA SER A 50 -11.65 4.95 11.25
C SER A 50 -11.46 3.45 11.47
N SER A 51 -11.00 2.75 10.47
CA SER A 51 -10.74 1.32 10.57
C SER A 51 -9.36 1.00 11.15
N GLY A 52 -8.59 2.01 11.51
CA GLY A 52 -7.27 1.80 12.10
C GLY A 52 -6.12 1.86 11.11
N ILE A 53 -6.37 2.26 9.88
CA ILE A 53 -5.33 2.40 8.87
C ILE A 53 -4.75 3.80 8.97
N ASN A 54 -3.42 3.90 9.10
CA ASN A 54 -2.75 5.19 9.23
C ASN A 54 -2.55 5.81 7.86
N ILE A 55 -3.04 7.02 7.68
CA ILE A 55 -2.92 7.74 6.41
C ILE A 55 -2.35 9.12 6.69
N HIS A 56 -1.38 9.55 5.90
CA HIS A 56 -0.90 10.91 5.98
C HIS A 56 -1.04 11.57 4.61
N TYR A 57 -0.97 12.90 4.62
CA TYR A 57 -1.30 13.68 3.44
C TYR A 57 -0.16 14.56 2.95
N SER A 58 1.02 14.37 3.52
CA SER A 58 2.23 15.05 3.04
C SER A 58 3.20 14.01 2.50
N ASP A 59 3.81 14.33 1.36
CA ASP A 59 4.76 13.42 0.70
C ASP A 59 6.12 13.56 1.34
N SER A 60 6.30 12.87 2.46
CA SER A 60 7.52 12.96 3.23
C SER A 60 7.90 11.60 3.79
N THR A 61 9.15 11.22 3.59
CA THR A 61 9.63 9.92 4.08
C THR A 61 9.66 9.86 5.60
N VAL A 62 9.68 11.01 6.29
CA VAL A 62 9.65 11.00 7.75
C VAL A 62 8.30 10.55 8.29
N GLU A 63 7.25 10.62 7.48
CA GLU A 63 5.93 10.15 7.87
C GLU A 63 5.81 8.63 7.81
N ILE A 64 6.76 7.95 7.19
CA ILE A 64 6.72 6.50 7.07
C ILE A 64 7.16 5.89 8.40
N SER A 65 6.27 5.12 9.01
CA SER A 65 6.56 4.47 10.28
C SER A 65 7.58 3.34 10.08
N ASP A 66 8.34 3.04 11.12
CA ASP A 66 9.36 1.99 11.07
C ASP A 66 8.79 0.63 10.69
N THR A 67 7.53 0.39 10.99
CA THR A 67 6.85 -0.85 10.60
C THR A 67 6.94 -1.09 9.10
N PHE A 68 7.01 -0.03 8.32
CA PHE A 68 7.00 -0.11 6.85
C PHE A 68 8.38 0.13 6.25
N LYS A 69 9.44 0.03 7.05
CA LYS A 69 10.78 0.30 6.56
C LYS A 69 11.63 -0.95 6.38
N ASN A 70 11.03 -2.12 6.49
CA ASN A 70 11.73 -3.38 6.26
C ASN A 70 11.38 -3.91 4.87
N PRO A 71 12.32 -3.83 3.91
CA PRO A 71 12.02 -4.26 2.54
C PRO A 71 11.75 -5.76 2.41
N GLU A 72 12.13 -6.55 3.39
CA GLU A 72 11.95 -7.99 3.28
C GLU A 72 10.51 -8.43 3.53
N ASN A 73 9.73 -7.64 4.26
CA ASN A 73 8.36 -8.04 4.57
C ASN A 73 7.33 -6.96 4.28
N THR A 74 7.70 -5.93 3.54
CA THR A 74 6.81 -4.82 3.22
C THR A 74 6.53 -4.78 1.73
N LEU A 75 5.26 -4.73 1.39
CA LEU A 75 4.81 -4.55 0.01
C LEU A 75 4.37 -3.10 -0.17
N VAL A 76 4.87 -2.44 -1.20
CA VAL A 76 4.48 -1.08 -1.54
C VAL A 76 3.64 -1.12 -2.80
N ILE A 77 2.45 -0.54 -2.74
CA ILE A 77 1.53 -0.54 -3.88
C ILE A 77 1.29 0.92 -4.26
N TYR A 78 1.35 1.21 -5.56
CA TYR A 78 1.10 2.56 -6.02
C TYR A 78 0.19 2.54 -7.25
N THR A 79 -0.37 3.70 -7.57
CA THR A 79 -1.19 3.87 -8.76
C THR A 79 -0.51 4.87 -9.69
N PRO A 80 -0.61 4.67 -11.02
CA PRO A 80 0.01 5.61 -11.97
C PRO A 80 -0.50 7.04 -11.87
N ALA A 81 -1.64 7.26 -11.20
CA ALA A 81 -2.15 8.62 -10.99
C ALA A 81 -1.25 9.44 -10.07
N VAL A 82 -0.42 8.77 -9.28
CA VAL A 82 0.51 9.42 -8.36
C VAL A 82 1.86 9.55 -9.04
N LYS A 83 2.44 10.76 -9.04
CA LYS A 83 3.67 11.02 -9.79
C LYS A 83 4.75 11.59 -8.89
N ALA A 84 5.99 11.21 -9.21
CA ALA A 84 7.21 11.86 -8.70
C ALA A 84 7.18 12.13 -7.21
N LEU A 85 6.66 11.23 -6.42
CA LEU A 85 6.58 11.40 -4.99
C LEU A 85 7.88 10.98 -4.33
N ASN A 86 8.25 11.69 -3.27
CA ASN A 86 9.45 11.38 -2.50
C ASN A 86 9.35 10.00 -1.87
N GLU A 87 8.17 9.64 -1.40
CA GLU A 87 7.98 8.32 -0.78
C GLU A 87 8.16 7.21 -1.79
N LEU A 88 7.58 7.36 -2.97
CA LEU A 88 7.74 6.34 -4.00
C LEU A 88 9.20 6.16 -4.38
N ALA A 89 9.92 7.27 -4.54
CA ALA A 89 11.34 7.21 -4.87
C ALA A 89 12.13 6.53 -3.75
N TYR A 90 11.78 6.80 -2.50
CA TYR A 90 12.44 6.18 -1.35
C TYR A 90 12.30 4.65 -1.41
N PHE A 91 11.08 4.17 -1.63
CA PHE A 91 10.86 2.72 -1.66
C PHE A 91 11.55 2.08 -2.84
N GLN A 92 11.53 2.74 -3.99
CA GLN A 92 12.19 2.18 -5.19
C GLN A 92 13.69 2.13 -5.02
N ALA A 93 14.28 3.14 -4.35
CA ALA A 93 15.73 3.20 -4.17
C ALA A 93 16.22 2.22 -3.11
N ASN A 94 15.36 1.77 -2.22
CA ASN A 94 15.77 0.94 -1.09
C ASN A 94 15.35 -0.52 -1.22
N LYS A 95 15.13 -0.97 -2.44
CA LYS A 95 14.93 -2.39 -2.77
C LYS A 95 13.65 -2.98 -2.18
N PHE A 96 12.64 -2.15 -1.98
CA PHE A 96 11.34 -2.66 -1.57
C PHE A 96 10.64 -3.33 -2.75
N GLU A 97 9.72 -4.22 -2.43
CA GLU A 97 8.83 -4.77 -3.44
C GLU A 97 7.79 -3.72 -3.76
N VAL A 98 7.91 -3.08 -4.92
CA VAL A 98 7.03 -1.97 -5.32
C VAL A 98 6.25 -2.41 -6.55
N LEU A 99 4.93 -2.50 -6.41
CA LEU A 99 4.06 -2.98 -7.48
C LEU A 99 2.98 -1.96 -7.79
N LYS A 100 2.56 -1.92 -9.05
CA LYS A 100 1.37 -1.18 -9.41
C LYS A 100 0.13 -1.93 -8.91
N ARG A 101 -0.95 -1.19 -8.71
CA ARG A 101 -2.20 -1.80 -8.29
C ARG A 101 -2.61 -2.96 -9.20
N SER A 102 -2.48 -2.78 -10.52
CA SER A 102 -2.87 -3.82 -11.45
C SER A 102 -2.03 -5.09 -11.29
N GLU A 103 -0.75 -4.92 -10.94
CA GLU A 103 0.13 -6.07 -10.73
C GLU A 103 -0.28 -6.85 -9.49
N VAL A 104 -0.70 -6.13 -8.45
CA VAL A 104 -1.16 -6.79 -7.22
C VAL A 104 -2.45 -7.55 -7.47
N LEU A 105 -3.38 -6.93 -8.20
CA LEU A 105 -4.63 -7.60 -8.53
C LEU A 105 -4.40 -8.88 -9.32
N GLY A 106 -3.43 -8.85 -10.25
CA GLY A 106 -3.06 -10.05 -10.99
C GLY A 106 -2.52 -11.14 -10.07
N ALA A 107 -1.69 -10.76 -9.11
CA ALA A 107 -1.13 -11.73 -8.17
C ALA A 107 -2.23 -12.34 -7.29
N LEU A 108 -3.14 -11.50 -6.79
CA LEU A 108 -4.24 -11.99 -5.96
C LEU A 108 -5.17 -12.89 -6.75
N SER A 109 -5.44 -12.52 -8.00
CA SER A 109 -6.29 -13.32 -8.85
C SER A 109 -5.73 -14.73 -9.03
N ARG A 110 -4.42 -14.84 -9.23
CA ARG A 110 -3.78 -16.15 -9.34
C ARG A 110 -3.87 -16.94 -8.05
N SER A 111 -3.71 -16.27 -6.90
CA SER A 111 -3.79 -16.93 -5.61
C SER A 111 -5.15 -17.53 -5.34
N TYR A 112 -6.18 -16.90 -5.83
CA TYR A 112 -7.55 -17.36 -5.59
C TYR A 112 -8.14 -18.16 -6.74
N ASN A 113 -7.40 -18.35 -7.79
CA ASN A 113 -7.88 -19.00 -8.98
C ASN A 113 -7.50 -20.48 -8.97
N THR A 114 -7.81 -21.12 -7.89
CA THR A 114 -7.46 -22.52 -7.72
C THR A 114 -8.66 -23.43 -7.83
N VAL A 115 -9.75 -22.85 -8.11
CA VAL A 115 -10.99 -23.64 -8.22
C VAL A 115 -11.05 -24.41 -9.50
#